data_432d7de239dff98d8f42c067de16d3f5
#
_entry.id   432d7de239dff98d8f42c067de16d3f5
#
_cell.length_a   1.000
_cell.length_b   1.000
_cell.length_c   1.000
_cell.angle_alpha   90.00
_cell.angle_beta   90.00
_cell.angle_gamma   90.00
#
_symmetry.space_group_name_H-M   'P 1'
#
loop_
_entity.id
_entity.type
_entity.pdbx_description
1 polymer ?
#
loop_
_entity_poly.entity_id
_entity_poly.type
_entity_poly.pdbx_seq_one_letter_code
_entity_poly.pdbx_strand_id
1 'polypeptide(L)'
;MRLFTTLSLIALLVSSCVTPKVHNELQSSYDTLVHANESMKEASDKATTAHREALSDLKKAASNLDQAIEDSTAMGQRYRKLQRAHSDLNANFEYALANNSQLVQANLRENKSMLEHMEGMATVLSSKEDSLRREQLRLADLELALQSREHRVNELEALVARKDSLAAYFKNRISQALLGFEGRGLTVTLKDGQVHVSMDNRLLFASGQWTVQSEGAKALAELASVLKENSDLNVSVEGHTDGDAFYGRGQVIDNWDLSVMRATSVVKILTSKGMSPAMVQAAGRGEHHPIAANDSAENKAKNRRTDIIITPNYGEIAAILGQ
;
A
#
# COMPACT_ATOMS: atom_id res chain seq x y z
N MET A 1 -20.77 11.65 -68.82
CA MET A 1 -21.24 12.17 -67.54
C MET A 1 -21.27 11.09 -66.45
N ARG A 2 -20.31 10.14 -66.44
CA ARG A 2 -20.21 9.05 -65.47
C ARG A 2 -18.78 8.90 -64.86
N LEU A 3 -17.84 9.77 -65.21
CA LEU A 3 -16.47 9.71 -64.70
C LEU A 3 -16.14 10.76 -63.61
N PHE A 4 -17.00 11.75 -63.45
CA PHE A 4 -16.81 12.80 -62.40
C PHE A 4 -17.43 12.48 -61.04
N THR A 5 -18.34 11.49 -60.97
CA THR A 5 -19.00 11.12 -59.72
C THR A 5 -18.22 10.10 -58.88
N THR A 6 -17.27 9.38 -59.48
CA THR A 6 -16.45 8.39 -58.77
C THR A 6 -15.19 8.99 -58.11
N LEU A 7 -14.74 10.15 -58.60
CA LEU A 7 -13.58 10.81 -58.03
C LEU A 7 -13.91 11.66 -56.80
N SER A 8 -15.18 12.10 -56.65
CA SER A 8 -15.63 12.86 -55.50
C SER A 8 -15.91 11.98 -54.26
N LEU A 9 -16.20 10.68 -54.51
CA LEU A 9 -16.47 9.75 -53.39
C LEU A 9 -15.19 9.15 -52.78
N ILE A 10 -14.07 9.15 -53.52
CA ILE A 10 -12.76 8.69 -53.04
C ILE A 10 -12.06 9.80 -52.24
N ALA A 11 -12.33 11.07 -52.54
CA ALA A 11 -11.76 12.19 -51.78
C ALA A 11 -12.38 12.37 -50.37
N LEU A 12 -13.55 11.81 -50.10
CA LEU A 12 -14.24 11.89 -48.82
C LEU A 12 -13.85 10.76 -47.85
N LEU A 13 -13.12 9.75 -48.31
CA LEU A 13 -12.67 8.64 -47.45
C LEU A 13 -11.24 8.82 -46.93
N VAL A 14 -10.55 9.90 -47.26
CA VAL A 14 -9.16 10.16 -46.83
C VAL A 14 -9.08 11.21 -45.70
N SER A 15 -10.20 11.81 -45.31
CA SER A 15 -10.19 12.86 -44.28
C SER A 15 -10.41 12.36 -42.85
N SER A 16 -10.37 11.05 -42.62
CA SER A 16 -10.51 10.46 -41.31
C SER A 16 -9.29 9.67 -40.81
N CYS A 17 -8.11 10.06 -41.25
CA CYS A 17 -6.89 9.51 -40.69
C CYS A 17 -6.42 10.42 -39.55
N VAL A 18 -6.70 10.03 -38.34
CA VAL A 18 -5.97 10.50 -37.16
C VAL A 18 -4.49 10.39 -37.49
N THR A 19 -3.78 11.50 -37.41
CA THR A 19 -2.35 11.51 -37.68
C THR A 19 -1.65 10.49 -36.82
N PRO A 20 -0.67 9.72 -37.30
CA PRO A 20 0.04 8.71 -36.50
C PRO A 20 0.56 9.26 -35.16
N LYS A 21 0.81 10.56 -35.10
CA LYS A 21 1.23 11.28 -33.91
C LYS A 21 0.15 11.30 -32.85
N VAL A 22 -1.09 11.64 -33.20
CA VAL A 22 -2.24 11.67 -32.27
C VAL A 22 -2.62 10.26 -31.83
N HIS A 23 -2.48 9.27 -32.72
CA HIS A 23 -2.74 7.88 -32.37
C HIS A 23 -1.69 7.37 -31.35
N ASN A 24 -0.41 7.67 -31.56
CA ASN A 24 0.65 7.25 -30.65
C ASN A 24 0.61 8.01 -29.31
N GLU A 25 0.23 9.28 -29.30
CA GLU A 25 0.02 10.05 -28.08
C GLU A 25 -1.18 9.48 -27.27
N LEU A 26 -2.25 9.14 -27.95
CA LEU A 26 -3.42 8.51 -27.34
C LEU A 26 -3.10 7.10 -26.82
N GLN A 27 -2.34 6.33 -27.58
CA GLN A 27 -1.88 4.99 -27.19
C GLN A 27 -0.97 5.05 -25.96
N SER A 28 0.00 5.97 -25.94
CA SER A 28 0.87 6.18 -24.79
C SER A 28 0.10 6.63 -23.54
N SER A 29 -0.91 7.49 -23.72
CA SER A 29 -1.79 7.91 -22.63
C SER A 29 -2.66 6.75 -22.12
N TYR A 30 -3.14 5.92 -23.02
CA TYR A 30 -3.92 4.72 -22.69
C TYR A 30 -3.06 3.72 -21.91
N ASP A 31 -1.85 3.42 -22.36
CA ASP A 31 -0.94 2.49 -21.69
C ASP A 31 -0.55 2.99 -20.28
N THR A 32 -0.34 4.31 -20.14
CA THR A 32 -0.07 4.93 -18.84
C THR A 32 -1.26 4.80 -17.89
N LEU A 33 -2.47 5.01 -18.41
CA LEU A 33 -3.72 4.82 -17.64
C LEU A 33 -3.95 3.36 -17.26
N VAL A 34 -3.60 2.43 -18.14
CA VAL A 34 -3.68 0.99 -17.85
C VAL A 34 -2.74 0.62 -16.71
N HIS A 35 -1.47 1.06 -16.75
CA HIS A 35 -0.51 0.79 -15.67
C HIS A 35 -0.90 1.45 -14.36
N ALA A 36 -1.41 2.69 -14.40
CA ALA A 36 -1.95 3.35 -13.20
C ALA A 36 -3.14 2.57 -12.62
N ASN A 37 -4.01 2.06 -13.47
CA ASN A 37 -5.17 1.27 -13.07
C ASN A 37 -4.75 -0.11 -12.51
N GLU A 38 -3.73 -0.75 -13.07
CA GLU A 38 -3.18 -2.00 -12.56
C GLU A 38 -2.56 -1.81 -11.18
N SER A 39 -1.75 -0.77 -10.97
CA SER A 39 -1.16 -0.48 -9.64
C SER A 39 -2.21 -0.12 -8.61
N MET A 40 -3.24 0.63 -9.00
CA MET A 40 -4.38 0.94 -8.14
C MET A 40 -5.20 -0.32 -7.81
N LYS A 41 -5.34 -1.22 -8.78
CA LYS A 41 -6.00 -2.52 -8.58
C LYS A 41 -5.21 -3.41 -7.62
N GLU A 42 -3.88 -3.48 -7.75
CA GLU A 42 -3.04 -4.24 -6.79
C GLU A 42 -3.10 -3.67 -5.37
N ALA A 43 -3.09 -2.34 -5.22
CA ALA A 43 -3.26 -1.69 -3.92
C ALA A 43 -4.64 -1.98 -3.34
N SER A 44 -5.69 -1.91 -4.17
CA SER A 44 -7.06 -2.26 -3.81
C SER A 44 -7.21 -3.73 -3.42
N ASP A 45 -6.55 -4.63 -4.15
CA ASP A 45 -6.59 -6.07 -3.86
C ASP A 45 -5.87 -6.40 -2.54
N LYS A 46 -4.74 -5.75 -2.24
CA LYS A 46 -4.04 -5.87 -0.95
C LYS A 46 -4.89 -5.33 0.20
N ALA A 47 -5.50 -4.15 0.03
CA ALA A 47 -6.40 -3.57 1.01
C ALA A 47 -7.65 -4.45 1.24
N THR A 48 -8.21 -4.99 0.14
CA THR A 48 -9.35 -5.91 0.19
C THR A 48 -9.00 -7.22 0.89
N THR A 49 -7.77 -7.71 0.70
CA THR A 49 -7.29 -8.92 1.38
C THR A 49 -7.13 -8.68 2.88
N ALA A 50 -6.48 -7.59 3.28
CA ALA A 50 -6.34 -7.20 4.68
C ALA A 50 -7.70 -6.96 5.36
N HIS A 51 -8.64 -6.33 4.66
CA HIS A 51 -10.01 -6.14 5.16
C HIS A 51 -10.73 -7.49 5.33
N ARG A 52 -10.56 -8.41 4.40
CA ARG A 52 -11.16 -9.75 4.48
C ARG A 52 -10.58 -10.58 5.63
N GLU A 53 -9.28 -10.47 5.89
CA GLU A 53 -8.62 -11.10 7.06
C GLU A 53 -9.15 -10.54 8.37
N ALA A 54 -9.24 -9.21 8.50
CA ALA A 54 -9.80 -8.54 9.67
C ALA A 54 -11.28 -8.91 9.91
N LEU A 55 -12.09 -8.98 8.84
CA LEU A 55 -13.47 -9.47 8.92
C LEU A 55 -13.55 -10.95 9.34
N SER A 56 -12.62 -11.78 8.88
CA SER A 56 -12.54 -13.19 9.28
C SER A 56 -12.25 -13.31 10.77
N ASP A 57 -11.32 -12.52 11.29
CA ASP A 57 -10.96 -12.54 12.71
C ASP A 57 -12.06 -11.97 13.60
N LEU A 58 -12.75 -10.92 13.15
CA LEU A 58 -13.95 -10.41 13.83
C LEU A 58 -15.06 -11.47 13.90
N LYS A 59 -15.27 -12.18 12.78
CA LYS A 59 -16.28 -13.27 12.73
C LYS A 59 -15.92 -14.42 13.66
N LYS A 60 -14.64 -14.78 13.77
CA LYS A 60 -14.17 -15.80 14.74
C LYS A 60 -14.37 -15.33 16.19
N ALA A 61 -14.04 -14.07 16.48
CA ALA A 61 -14.24 -13.50 17.80
C ALA A 61 -15.73 -13.45 18.20
N ALA A 62 -16.61 -13.05 17.28
CA ALA A 62 -18.06 -13.07 17.49
C ALA A 62 -18.58 -14.49 17.76
N SER A 63 -18.14 -15.48 16.97
CA SER A 63 -18.51 -16.89 17.16
C SER A 63 -18.05 -17.42 18.53
N ASN A 64 -16.85 -17.05 18.98
CA ASN A 64 -16.36 -17.43 20.30
C ASN A 64 -17.16 -16.77 21.44
N LEU A 65 -17.60 -15.54 21.24
CA LEU A 65 -18.47 -14.83 22.17
C LEU A 65 -19.83 -15.50 22.29
N ASP A 66 -20.46 -15.83 21.16
CA ASP A 66 -21.74 -16.54 21.14
C ASP A 66 -21.64 -17.89 21.87
N GLN A 67 -20.58 -18.65 21.62
CA GLN A 67 -20.29 -19.91 22.29
C GLN A 67 -20.15 -19.71 23.81
N ALA A 68 -19.43 -18.69 24.25
CA ALA A 68 -19.28 -18.38 25.68
C ALA A 68 -20.59 -17.95 26.36
N ILE A 69 -21.46 -17.26 25.62
CA ILE A 69 -22.81 -16.88 26.10
C ILE A 69 -23.69 -18.13 26.26
N GLU A 70 -23.68 -19.06 25.28
CA GLU A 70 -24.41 -20.31 25.36
C GLU A 70 -23.94 -21.15 26.55
N ASP A 71 -22.63 -21.29 26.76
CA ASP A 71 -22.05 -22.01 27.87
C ASP A 71 -22.43 -21.37 29.23
N SER A 72 -22.43 -20.05 29.32
CA SER A 72 -22.86 -19.32 30.50
C SER A 72 -24.34 -19.51 30.84
N THR A 73 -25.21 -19.47 29.79
CA THR A 73 -26.64 -19.72 29.98
C THR A 73 -26.95 -21.18 30.39
N ALA A 74 -26.25 -22.15 29.81
CA ALA A 74 -26.38 -23.55 30.16
C ALA A 74 -25.92 -23.79 31.60
N MET A 75 -24.83 -23.13 32.04
CA MET A 75 -24.32 -23.19 33.39
C MET A 75 -25.31 -22.57 34.40
N GLY A 76 -25.93 -21.43 34.06
CA GLY A 76 -26.96 -20.81 34.91
C GLY A 76 -28.23 -21.68 35.06
N GLN A 77 -28.60 -22.43 34.00
CA GLN A 77 -29.69 -23.40 34.11
C GLN A 77 -29.32 -24.59 35.02
N ARG A 78 -28.07 -25.10 34.93
CA ARG A 78 -27.58 -26.17 35.80
C ARG A 78 -27.52 -25.71 37.27
N TYR A 79 -27.11 -24.48 37.50
CA TYR A 79 -27.08 -23.90 38.85
C TYR A 79 -28.47 -23.80 39.47
N ARG A 80 -29.48 -23.29 38.72
CA ARG A 80 -30.87 -23.23 39.20
C ARG A 80 -31.46 -24.62 39.46
N LYS A 81 -31.10 -25.59 38.64
CA LYS A 81 -31.52 -26.99 38.81
C LYS A 81 -30.89 -27.61 40.05
N LEU A 82 -29.64 -27.32 40.32
CA LEU A 82 -28.91 -27.75 41.52
C LEU A 82 -29.47 -27.10 42.81
N GLN A 83 -29.84 -25.83 42.75
CA GLN A 83 -30.43 -25.10 43.88
C GLN A 83 -31.81 -25.67 44.25
N ARG A 84 -32.64 -26.06 43.28
CA ARG A 84 -33.91 -26.75 43.53
C ARG A 84 -33.67 -28.13 44.16
N ALA A 85 -32.75 -28.93 43.65
CA ALA A 85 -32.40 -30.22 44.20
C ALA A 85 -31.88 -30.13 45.62
N HIS A 86 -31.16 -29.05 45.94
CA HIS A 86 -30.73 -28.78 47.33
C HIS A 86 -31.90 -28.47 48.28
N SER A 87 -32.88 -27.64 47.81
CA SER A 87 -34.06 -27.32 48.60
C SER A 87 -34.93 -28.56 48.87
N ASP A 88 -35.11 -29.40 47.84
CA ASP A 88 -35.89 -30.64 47.98
C ASP A 88 -35.20 -31.65 48.92
N LEU A 89 -33.86 -31.69 48.91
CA LEU A 89 -33.09 -32.55 49.81
C LEU A 89 -33.23 -32.11 51.26
N ASN A 90 -33.19 -30.80 51.55
CA ASN A 90 -33.41 -30.28 52.89
C ASN A 90 -34.80 -30.60 53.44
N ALA A 91 -35.86 -30.48 52.59
CA ALA A 91 -37.22 -30.83 53.00
C ALA A 91 -37.35 -32.32 53.36
N ASN A 92 -36.73 -33.23 52.58
CA ASN A 92 -36.70 -34.64 52.83
C ASN A 92 -35.89 -34.99 54.09
N PHE A 93 -34.84 -34.22 54.37
CA PHE A 93 -34.05 -34.36 55.60
C PHE A 93 -34.85 -34.01 56.84
N GLU A 94 -35.58 -32.90 56.83
CA GLU A 94 -36.44 -32.50 57.97
C GLU A 94 -37.57 -33.51 58.23
N TYR A 95 -38.13 -34.05 57.13
CA TYR A 95 -39.13 -35.10 57.22
C TYR A 95 -38.57 -36.42 57.79
N ALA A 96 -37.38 -36.83 57.38
CA ALA A 96 -36.69 -38.02 57.89
C ALA A 96 -36.28 -37.85 59.39
N LEU A 97 -35.84 -36.63 59.76
CA LEU A 97 -35.55 -36.33 61.19
C LEU A 97 -36.79 -36.44 62.10
N ALA A 98 -37.92 -36.08 61.61
CA ALA A 98 -39.14 -36.11 62.33
C ALA A 98 -39.69 -37.56 62.59
N ASN A 99 -39.32 -38.49 61.70
CA ASN A 99 -39.99 -39.79 61.70
C ASN A 99 -39.16 -40.99 62.12
N ASN A 100 -37.79 -40.95 62.17
CA ASN A 100 -37.04 -42.12 62.64
C ASN A 100 -35.53 -41.86 62.91
N SER A 101 -35.06 -42.02 64.16
CA SER A 101 -33.70 -41.69 64.58
C SER A 101 -32.58 -42.56 63.99
N GLN A 102 -32.88 -43.79 63.52
CA GLN A 102 -31.87 -44.62 62.79
C GLN A 102 -31.72 -44.21 61.31
N LEU A 103 -32.80 -43.85 60.69
CA LEU A 103 -32.76 -43.34 59.34
C LEU A 103 -32.02 -41.98 59.23
N VAL A 104 -32.20 -41.18 60.32
CA VAL A 104 -31.56 -39.86 60.46
C VAL A 104 -30.02 -39.95 60.39
N GLN A 105 -29.40 -40.93 61.05
CA GLN A 105 -27.95 -41.08 61.04
C GLN A 105 -27.40 -41.53 59.63
N ALA A 106 -28.13 -42.46 59.00
CA ALA A 106 -27.75 -42.87 57.63
C ALA A 106 -27.90 -41.69 56.63
N ASN A 107 -29.04 -40.96 56.74
CA ASN A 107 -29.31 -39.79 55.91
C ASN A 107 -28.33 -38.63 56.21
N LEU A 108 -27.87 -38.49 57.50
CA LEU A 108 -26.84 -37.49 57.86
C LEU A 108 -25.48 -37.76 57.16
N ARG A 109 -25.09 -39.06 57.03
CA ARG A 109 -23.86 -39.39 56.28
C ARG A 109 -24.00 -39.13 54.79
N GLU A 110 -25.16 -39.49 54.26
CA GLU A 110 -25.45 -39.28 52.81
C GLU A 110 -25.56 -37.81 52.49
N ASN A 111 -26.24 -37.01 53.32
CA ASN A 111 -26.33 -35.56 53.19
C ASN A 111 -24.96 -34.88 53.34
N LYS A 112 -24.11 -35.35 54.29
CA LYS A 112 -22.74 -34.82 54.42
C LYS A 112 -21.92 -35.06 53.11
N SER A 113 -21.99 -36.26 52.58
CA SER A 113 -21.32 -36.58 51.33
C SER A 113 -21.86 -35.73 50.16
N MET A 114 -23.19 -35.48 50.14
CA MET A 114 -23.84 -34.69 49.11
C MET A 114 -23.52 -33.20 49.25
N LEU A 115 -23.43 -32.67 50.48
CA LEU A 115 -22.97 -31.31 50.76
C LEU A 115 -21.50 -31.12 50.31
N GLU A 116 -20.64 -32.06 50.66
CA GLU A 116 -19.25 -32.04 50.18
C GLU A 116 -19.16 -32.07 48.63
N HIS A 117 -20.05 -32.85 48.03
CA HIS A 117 -20.13 -32.87 46.53
C HIS A 117 -20.67 -31.56 45.99
N MET A 118 -21.66 -30.95 46.62
CA MET A 118 -22.22 -29.65 46.26
C MET A 118 -21.24 -28.51 46.49
N GLU A 119 -20.47 -28.49 47.59
CA GLU A 119 -19.38 -27.53 47.80
C GLU A 119 -18.28 -27.69 46.76
N GLY A 120 -17.97 -28.95 46.36
CA GLY A 120 -17.07 -29.24 45.27
C GLY A 120 -17.58 -28.69 43.93
N MET A 121 -18.89 -28.88 43.64
CA MET A 121 -19.51 -28.31 42.46
C MET A 121 -19.57 -26.78 42.52
N ALA A 122 -19.88 -26.17 43.67
CA ALA A 122 -19.89 -24.72 43.82
C ALA A 122 -18.50 -24.12 43.56
N THR A 123 -17.44 -24.77 44.06
CA THR A 123 -16.05 -24.37 43.77
C THR A 123 -15.70 -24.49 42.30
N VAL A 124 -16.13 -25.56 41.66
CA VAL A 124 -15.92 -25.75 40.17
C VAL A 124 -16.69 -24.68 39.40
N LEU A 125 -17.94 -24.37 39.80
CA LEU A 125 -18.75 -23.33 39.17
C LEU A 125 -18.10 -21.96 39.31
N SER A 126 -17.68 -21.58 40.55
CA SER A 126 -16.98 -20.33 40.78
C SER A 126 -15.70 -20.23 39.96
N SER A 127 -14.90 -21.32 39.89
CA SER A 127 -13.71 -21.37 39.03
C SER A 127 -14.03 -21.19 37.55
N LYS A 128 -15.15 -21.76 37.10
CA LYS A 128 -15.62 -21.59 35.73
C LYS A 128 -16.13 -20.18 35.45
N GLU A 129 -16.87 -19.57 36.39
CA GLU A 129 -17.31 -18.18 36.30
C GLU A 129 -16.12 -17.23 36.20
N ASP A 130 -15.10 -17.43 37.05
CA ASP A 130 -13.87 -16.64 36.98
C ASP A 130 -13.11 -16.83 35.64
N SER A 131 -13.14 -18.04 35.12
CA SER A 131 -12.55 -18.31 33.79
C SER A 131 -13.30 -17.61 32.66
N LEU A 132 -14.64 -17.69 32.67
CA LEU A 132 -15.52 -17.00 31.72
C LEU A 132 -15.37 -15.49 31.80
N ARG A 133 -15.31 -14.94 33.00
CA ARG A 133 -15.10 -13.52 33.21
C ARG A 133 -13.76 -13.04 32.64
N ARG A 134 -12.70 -13.83 32.84
CA ARG A 134 -11.38 -13.53 32.22
C ARG A 134 -11.43 -13.57 30.70
N GLU A 135 -12.14 -14.56 30.16
CA GLU A 135 -12.28 -14.67 28.71
C GLU A 135 -13.13 -13.54 28.10
N GLN A 136 -14.19 -13.10 28.82
CA GLN A 136 -14.98 -11.92 28.43
C GLN A 136 -14.13 -10.64 28.41
N LEU A 137 -13.30 -10.42 29.41
CA LEU A 137 -12.39 -9.27 29.44
C LEU A 137 -11.39 -9.34 28.29
N ARG A 138 -10.84 -10.55 28.02
CA ARG A 138 -9.93 -10.76 26.91
C ARG A 138 -10.59 -10.51 25.53
N LEU A 139 -11.84 -10.95 25.39
CA LEU A 139 -12.61 -10.68 24.17
C LEU A 139 -12.89 -9.18 23.98
N ALA A 140 -13.23 -8.47 25.08
CA ALA A 140 -13.42 -7.02 25.04
C ALA A 140 -12.13 -6.27 24.65
N ASP A 141 -10.98 -6.68 25.19
CA ASP A 141 -9.68 -6.13 24.84
C ASP A 141 -9.33 -6.42 23.38
N LEU A 142 -9.65 -7.63 22.89
CA LEU A 142 -9.41 -8.01 21.50
C LEU A 142 -10.31 -7.20 20.54
N GLU A 143 -11.56 -6.96 20.91
CA GLU A 143 -12.51 -6.16 20.15
C GLU A 143 -12.03 -4.70 20.03
N LEU A 144 -11.56 -4.11 21.12
CA LEU A 144 -10.95 -2.78 21.11
C LEU A 144 -9.68 -2.74 20.23
N ALA A 145 -8.85 -3.78 20.32
CA ALA A 145 -7.65 -3.89 19.47
C ALA A 145 -8.01 -4.04 17.99
N LEU A 146 -9.08 -4.78 17.66
CA LEU A 146 -9.60 -4.91 16.30
C LEU A 146 -10.11 -3.58 15.77
N GLN A 147 -10.94 -2.87 16.54
CA GLN A 147 -11.43 -1.54 16.17
C GLN A 147 -10.30 -0.55 15.92
N SER A 148 -9.28 -0.56 16.79
CA SER A 148 -8.09 0.27 16.61
C SER A 148 -7.33 -0.07 15.33
N ARG A 149 -7.18 -1.37 15.00
CA ARG A 149 -6.54 -1.81 13.77
C ARG A 149 -7.37 -1.46 12.52
N GLU A 150 -8.68 -1.61 12.59
CA GLU A 150 -9.60 -1.24 11.50
C GLU A 150 -9.53 0.26 11.22
N HIS A 151 -9.54 1.10 12.27
CA HIS A 151 -9.35 2.53 12.13
C HIS A 151 -8.01 2.84 11.45
N ARG A 152 -6.94 2.18 11.88
CA ARG A 152 -5.60 2.37 11.30
C ARG A 152 -5.50 1.90 9.84
N VAL A 153 -6.20 0.82 9.49
CA VAL A 153 -6.30 0.37 8.09
C VAL A 153 -7.01 1.41 7.24
N ASN A 154 -8.15 1.92 7.69
CA ASN A 154 -8.91 2.95 6.98
C ASN A 154 -8.11 4.25 6.81
N GLU A 155 -7.35 4.66 7.82
CA GLU A 155 -6.43 5.80 7.71
C GLU A 155 -5.34 5.55 6.66
N LEU A 156 -4.73 4.37 6.68
CA LEU A 156 -3.70 4.02 5.71
C LEU A 156 -4.26 3.95 4.28
N GLU A 157 -5.45 3.39 4.10
CA GLU A 157 -6.14 3.37 2.80
C GLU A 157 -6.41 4.80 2.28
N ALA A 158 -6.90 5.68 3.14
CA ALA A 158 -7.13 7.07 2.78
C ALA A 158 -5.82 7.80 2.42
N LEU A 159 -4.74 7.52 3.14
CA LEU A 159 -3.41 8.08 2.85
C LEU A 159 -2.85 7.56 1.52
N VAL A 160 -3.00 6.26 1.24
CA VAL A 160 -2.59 5.67 -0.05
C VAL A 160 -3.38 6.30 -1.20
N ALA A 161 -4.69 6.41 -1.07
CA ALA A 161 -5.54 7.03 -2.09
C ALA A 161 -5.16 8.51 -2.33
N ARG A 162 -4.87 9.27 -1.26
CA ARG A 162 -4.39 10.65 -1.36
C ARG A 162 -3.01 10.73 -2.04
N LYS A 163 -2.10 9.81 -1.69
CA LYS A 163 -0.79 9.68 -2.32
C LYS A 163 -0.91 9.48 -3.82
N ASP A 164 -1.73 8.51 -4.23
CA ASP A 164 -1.90 8.15 -5.64
C ASP A 164 -2.55 9.30 -6.42
N SER A 165 -3.52 9.99 -5.82
CA SER A 165 -4.15 11.17 -6.41
C SER A 165 -3.16 12.31 -6.63
N LEU A 166 -2.31 12.61 -5.64
CA LEU A 166 -1.27 13.63 -5.74
C LEU A 166 -0.24 13.29 -6.81
N ALA A 167 0.23 12.03 -6.83
CA ALA A 167 1.20 11.59 -7.81
C ALA A 167 0.62 11.64 -9.24
N ALA A 168 -0.65 11.24 -9.42
CA ALA A 168 -1.35 11.38 -10.69
C ALA A 168 -1.51 12.84 -11.12
N TYR A 169 -1.83 13.74 -10.20
CA TYR A 169 -1.90 15.17 -10.47
C TYR A 169 -0.54 15.72 -10.96
N PHE A 170 0.55 15.42 -10.25
CA PHE A 170 1.89 15.84 -10.66
C PHE A 170 2.31 15.23 -11.99
N LYS A 171 2.05 13.94 -12.19
CA LYS A 171 2.30 13.27 -13.46
C LYS A 171 1.64 14.01 -14.62
N ASN A 172 0.37 14.37 -14.48
CA ASN A 172 -0.36 15.07 -15.53
C ASN A 172 0.19 16.48 -15.79
N ARG A 173 0.50 17.25 -14.74
CA ARG A 173 1.12 18.59 -14.88
C ARG A 173 2.49 18.53 -15.56
N ILE A 174 3.31 17.57 -15.17
CA ILE A 174 4.65 17.38 -15.76
C ILE A 174 4.53 16.92 -17.22
N SER A 175 3.65 15.96 -17.52
CA SER A 175 3.40 15.53 -18.91
C SER A 175 2.93 16.69 -19.79
N GLN A 176 2.06 17.57 -19.29
CA GLN A 176 1.63 18.76 -20.03
C GLN A 176 2.78 19.72 -20.31
N ALA A 177 3.60 20.01 -19.33
CA ALA A 177 4.75 20.90 -19.49
C ALA A 177 5.81 20.33 -20.44
N LEU A 178 5.97 19.01 -20.46
CA LEU A 178 6.97 18.31 -21.27
C LEU A 178 6.42 17.75 -22.59
N LEU A 179 5.19 18.09 -22.97
CA LEU A 179 4.51 17.53 -24.15
C LEU A 179 5.35 17.71 -25.45
N GLY A 180 6.07 18.84 -25.56
CA GLY A 180 6.95 19.10 -26.70
C GLY A 180 8.19 18.19 -26.80
N PHE A 181 8.52 17.46 -25.73
CA PHE A 181 9.70 16.57 -25.65
C PHE A 181 9.31 15.09 -25.57
N GLU A 182 8.06 14.75 -25.26
CA GLU A 182 7.57 13.37 -25.26
C GLU A 182 7.75 12.72 -26.63
N GLY A 183 8.20 11.46 -26.65
CA GLY A 183 8.52 10.73 -27.87
C GLY A 183 9.85 11.12 -28.54
N ARG A 184 10.53 12.17 -28.07
CA ARG A 184 11.88 12.58 -28.53
C ARG A 184 12.98 12.22 -27.53
N GLY A 185 12.83 11.09 -26.84
CA GLY A 185 13.77 10.62 -25.81
C GLY A 185 13.40 11.06 -24.39
N LEU A 186 12.15 11.48 -24.17
CA LEU A 186 11.60 11.78 -22.85
C LEU A 186 10.30 11.01 -22.65
N THR A 187 10.13 10.40 -21.48
CA THR A 187 8.91 9.71 -21.06
C THR A 187 8.56 10.08 -19.63
N VAL A 188 7.27 10.24 -19.35
CA VAL A 188 6.74 10.52 -18.00
C VAL A 188 5.83 9.37 -17.59
N THR A 189 6.20 8.67 -16.54
CA THR A 189 5.45 7.52 -16.02
C THR A 189 5.13 7.70 -14.54
N LEU A 190 4.07 7.04 -14.08
CA LEU A 190 3.73 6.91 -12.66
C LEU A 190 4.04 5.48 -12.25
N LYS A 191 4.90 5.32 -11.24
CA LYS A 191 5.28 4.03 -10.71
C LYS A 191 5.42 4.14 -9.18
N ASP A 192 4.81 3.24 -8.46
CA ASP A 192 4.88 3.14 -6.98
C ASP A 192 4.55 4.46 -6.26
N GLY A 193 3.59 5.24 -6.82
CA GLY A 193 3.22 6.56 -6.28
C GLY A 193 4.28 7.63 -6.50
N GLN A 194 5.27 7.42 -7.34
CA GLN A 194 6.30 8.38 -7.74
C GLN A 194 6.18 8.72 -9.22
N VAL A 195 6.46 9.95 -9.58
CA VAL A 195 6.53 10.36 -10.98
C VAL A 195 7.95 10.19 -11.47
N HIS A 196 8.12 9.36 -12.47
CA HIS A 196 9.41 9.12 -13.14
C HIS A 196 9.43 9.87 -14.47
N VAL A 197 10.33 10.81 -14.59
CA VAL A 197 10.68 11.47 -15.85
C VAL A 197 11.98 10.86 -16.33
N SER A 198 11.89 9.95 -17.30
CA SER A 198 13.06 9.29 -17.89
C SER A 198 13.49 10.05 -19.17
N MET A 199 14.74 10.41 -19.21
CA MET A 199 15.33 11.15 -20.34
C MET A 199 16.47 10.34 -20.95
N ASP A 200 16.38 10.08 -22.26
CA ASP A 200 17.48 9.48 -23.02
C ASP A 200 18.73 10.38 -22.91
N ASN A 201 19.85 9.76 -22.62
CA ASN A 201 21.11 10.51 -22.51
C ASN A 201 21.49 11.23 -23.80
N ARG A 202 21.01 10.81 -24.97
CA ARG A 202 21.23 11.54 -26.25
C ARG A 202 20.50 12.89 -26.29
N LEU A 203 19.36 13.01 -25.58
CA LEU A 203 18.68 14.29 -25.44
C LEU A 203 19.47 15.24 -24.54
N LEU A 204 20.12 14.69 -23.51
CA LEU A 204 20.79 15.47 -22.46
C LEU A 204 22.26 15.74 -22.77
N PHE A 205 22.99 14.77 -23.31
CA PHE A 205 24.45 14.79 -23.37
C PHE A 205 24.99 14.32 -24.72
N ALA A 206 26.11 14.88 -25.12
CA ALA A 206 26.93 14.27 -26.17
C ALA A 206 27.61 12.98 -25.66
N SER A 207 28.07 12.14 -26.58
CA SER A 207 28.72 10.87 -26.24
C SER A 207 29.92 11.07 -25.30
N GLY A 208 29.96 10.34 -24.20
CA GLY A 208 31.02 10.44 -23.20
C GLY A 208 31.08 11.78 -22.45
N GLN A 209 30.07 12.64 -22.57
CA GLN A 209 29.99 13.94 -21.91
C GLN A 209 28.97 13.93 -20.77
N TRP A 210 29.10 14.93 -19.91
CA TRP A 210 28.18 15.24 -18.83
C TRP A 210 27.68 16.69 -18.83
N THR A 211 28.11 17.48 -19.82
CA THR A 211 27.56 18.83 -20.03
C THR A 211 26.25 18.72 -20.78
N VAL A 212 25.18 19.30 -20.21
CA VAL A 212 23.83 19.21 -20.78
C VAL A 212 23.74 20.07 -22.05
N GLN A 213 23.16 19.49 -23.10
CA GLN A 213 22.90 20.15 -24.39
C GLN A 213 21.70 21.08 -24.32
N SER A 214 21.57 21.97 -25.29
CA SER A 214 20.53 23.03 -25.31
C SER A 214 19.11 22.48 -25.25
N GLU A 215 18.81 21.39 -25.99
CA GLU A 215 17.46 20.78 -26.01
C GLU A 215 17.13 20.14 -24.65
N GLY A 216 18.07 19.42 -24.07
CA GLY A 216 17.92 18.89 -22.72
C GLY A 216 17.77 19.98 -21.67
N ALA A 217 18.52 21.08 -21.80
CA ALA A 217 18.41 22.21 -20.89
C ALA A 217 17.05 22.92 -20.97
N LYS A 218 16.42 22.98 -22.14
CA LYS A 218 15.04 23.48 -22.31
C LYS A 218 14.03 22.57 -21.59
N ALA A 219 14.10 21.26 -21.81
CA ALA A 219 13.21 20.31 -21.14
C ALA A 219 13.35 20.37 -19.61
N LEU A 220 14.60 20.48 -19.11
CA LEU A 220 14.87 20.62 -17.68
C LEU A 220 14.36 21.97 -17.14
N ALA A 221 14.39 23.04 -17.93
CA ALA A 221 13.84 24.33 -17.52
C ALA A 221 12.31 24.30 -17.38
N GLU A 222 11.61 23.63 -18.31
CA GLU A 222 10.16 23.43 -18.19
C GLU A 222 9.82 22.55 -16.98
N LEU A 223 10.55 21.46 -16.77
CA LEU A 223 10.38 20.62 -15.59
C LEU A 223 10.60 21.44 -14.30
N ALA A 224 11.68 22.21 -14.22
CA ALA A 224 11.98 23.04 -13.05
C ALA A 224 10.88 24.09 -12.80
N SER A 225 10.23 24.60 -13.85
CA SER A 225 9.13 25.56 -13.70
C SER A 225 7.92 24.97 -12.96
N VAL A 226 7.64 23.68 -13.20
CA VAL A 226 6.57 22.95 -12.48
C VAL A 226 6.99 22.62 -11.05
N LEU A 227 8.24 22.17 -10.88
CA LEU A 227 8.72 21.70 -9.58
C LEU A 227 8.92 22.82 -8.56
N LYS A 228 9.39 24.00 -8.98
CA LYS A 228 9.63 25.14 -8.08
C LYS A 228 8.37 25.68 -7.42
N GLU A 229 7.20 25.48 -8.04
CA GLU A 229 5.91 25.93 -7.50
C GLU A 229 5.43 25.07 -6.32
N ASN A 230 6.09 23.94 -6.05
CA ASN A 230 5.68 22.96 -5.05
C ASN A 230 6.86 22.64 -4.13
N SER A 231 6.83 23.18 -2.91
CA SER A 231 7.89 23.00 -1.90
C SER A 231 7.91 21.61 -1.25
N ASP A 232 6.83 20.84 -1.41
CA ASP A 232 6.63 19.58 -0.71
C ASP A 232 6.96 18.36 -1.60
N LEU A 233 8.02 18.49 -2.40
CA LEU A 233 8.52 17.44 -3.27
C LEU A 233 9.95 17.06 -2.91
N ASN A 234 10.27 15.77 -2.97
CA ASN A 234 11.64 15.27 -3.00
C ASN A 234 11.96 14.79 -4.41
N VAL A 235 13.07 15.25 -4.96
CA VAL A 235 13.50 14.90 -6.32
C VAL A 235 14.84 14.19 -6.26
N SER A 236 14.88 12.96 -6.77
CA SER A 236 16.12 12.22 -6.97
C SER A 236 16.44 12.18 -8.46
N VAL A 237 17.63 12.63 -8.83
CA VAL A 237 18.14 12.52 -10.19
C VAL A 237 19.11 11.36 -10.24
N GLU A 238 18.75 10.30 -10.97
CA GLU A 238 19.56 9.09 -11.11
C GLU A 238 20.15 8.98 -12.51
N GLY A 239 21.47 8.97 -12.61
CA GLY A 239 22.18 8.71 -13.86
C GLY A 239 22.41 7.21 -14.06
N HIS A 240 22.21 6.75 -15.31
CA HIS A 240 22.44 5.36 -15.73
C HIS A 240 23.30 5.31 -16.98
N THR A 241 24.09 4.26 -17.09
CA THR A 241 24.87 3.94 -18.29
C THR A 241 24.43 2.58 -18.86
N ASP A 242 24.90 2.25 -20.03
CA ASP A 242 24.89 0.86 -20.51
C ASP A 242 26.06 0.06 -19.92
N GLY A 243 26.18 -1.20 -20.33
CA GLY A 243 27.23 -2.11 -19.87
C GLY A 243 28.57 -1.93 -20.60
N ASP A 244 28.71 -0.95 -21.50
CA ASP A 244 30.00 -0.69 -22.15
C ASP A 244 30.93 0.07 -21.20
N ALA A 245 32.16 -0.39 -21.10
CA ALA A 245 33.15 0.24 -20.25
C ALA A 245 33.41 1.70 -20.68
N PHE A 246 33.32 2.62 -19.73
CA PHE A 246 33.76 4.00 -19.95
C PHE A 246 35.27 4.11 -19.59
N TYR A 247 36.08 4.51 -20.57
CA TYR A 247 37.54 4.55 -20.43
C TYR A 247 38.08 5.87 -19.87
N GLY A 248 37.25 6.59 -19.16
CA GLY A 248 37.66 7.75 -18.39
C GLY A 248 37.89 9.03 -19.20
N ARG A 249 37.65 10.18 -18.53
CA ARG A 249 37.97 11.51 -19.05
C ARG A 249 38.27 12.46 -17.90
N GLY A 250 39.54 12.75 -17.69
CA GLY A 250 39.99 13.58 -16.56
C GLY A 250 39.78 12.86 -15.22
N GLN A 251 38.96 13.43 -14.36
CA GLN A 251 38.64 12.86 -13.03
C GLN A 251 37.48 11.84 -13.08
N VAL A 252 36.79 11.69 -14.19
CA VAL A 252 35.72 10.73 -14.38
C VAL A 252 36.32 9.48 -15.00
N ILE A 253 36.39 8.40 -14.24
CA ILE A 253 37.19 7.21 -14.58
C ILE A 253 36.33 6.05 -15.09
N ASP A 254 35.12 5.90 -14.60
CA ASP A 254 34.26 4.77 -14.91
C ASP A 254 32.78 5.18 -15.07
N ASN A 255 31.92 4.18 -15.22
CA ASN A 255 30.48 4.36 -15.36
C ASN A 255 29.80 4.90 -14.10
N TRP A 256 30.36 4.62 -12.91
CA TRP A 256 29.88 5.20 -11.67
C TRP A 256 30.08 6.72 -11.67
N ASP A 257 31.30 7.16 -11.92
CA ASP A 257 31.63 8.58 -11.98
C ASP A 257 30.82 9.29 -13.05
N LEU A 258 30.75 8.71 -14.27
CA LEU A 258 30.01 9.28 -15.37
C LEU A 258 28.52 9.47 -15.04
N SER A 259 27.91 8.47 -14.42
CA SER A 259 26.50 8.52 -14.04
C SER A 259 26.23 9.58 -12.98
N VAL A 260 27.09 9.68 -11.95
CA VAL A 260 27.00 10.73 -10.92
C VAL A 260 27.21 12.12 -11.50
N MET A 261 28.21 12.30 -12.36
CA MET A 261 28.48 13.60 -13.00
C MET A 261 27.33 14.07 -13.88
N ARG A 262 26.67 13.17 -14.59
CA ARG A 262 25.48 13.47 -15.39
C ARG A 262 24.30 13.88 -14.51
N ALA A 263 24.01 13.11 -13.46
CA ALA A 263 22.98 13.45 -12.48
C ALA A 263 23.24 14.83 -11.82
N THR A 264 24.48 15.08 -11.41
CA THR A 264 24.89 16.38 -10.83
C THR A 264 24.69 17.54 -11.81
N SER A 265 24.98 17.32 -13.10
CA SER A 265 24.79 18.37 -14.12
C SER A 265 23.31 18.72 -14.32
N VAL A 266 22.44 17.72 -14.27
CA VAL A 266 20.99 17.93 -14.29
C VAL A 266 20.53 18.69 -13.04
N VAL A 267 20.96 18.28 -11.84
CA VAL A 267 20.63 18.96 -10.58
C VAL A 267 21.04 20.45 -10.64
N LYS A 268 22.25 20.76 -11.14
CA LYS A 268 22.71 22.14 -11.30
C LYS A 268 21.81 22.97 -12.21
N ILE A 269 21.25 22.39 -13.28
CA ILE A 269 20.31 23.09 -14.13
C ILE A 269 19.00 23.33 -13.40
N LEU A 270 18.40 22.29 -12.78
CA LEU A 270 17.15 22.41 -12.04
C LEU A 270 17.24 23.51 -10.96
N THR A 271 18.33 23.52 -10.19
CA THR A 271 18.55 24.53 -9.14
C THR A 271 18.80 25.92 -9.71
N SER A 272 19.53 26.04 -10.83
CA SER A 272 19.74 27.34 -11.52
C SER A 272 18.43 27.92 -12.07
N LYS A 273 17.40 27.09 -12.29
CA LYS A 273 16.06 27.50 -12.75
C LYS A 273 15.08 27.75 -11.61
N GLY A 274 15.58 27.74 -10.36
CA GLY A 274 14.83 28.18 -9.17
C GLY A 274 14.28 27.04 -8.31
N MET A 275 14.63 25.79 -8.60
CA MET A 275 14.32 24.67 -7.69
C MET A 275 15.20 24.76 -6.44
N SER A 276 14.61 24.52 -5.27
CA SER A 276 15.34 24.55 -4.00
C SER A 276 16.38 23.41 -3.95
N PRO A 277 17.65 23.71 -3.62
CA PRO A 277 18.67 22.68 -3.46
C PRO A 277 18.37 21.65 -2.35
N ALA A 278 17.55 22.02 -1.36
CA ALA A 278 17.14 21.11 -0.28
C ALA A 278 16.18 19.99 -0.74
N MET A 279 15.53 20.19 -1.89
CA MET A 279 14.53 19.25 -2.45
C MET A 279 15.13 18.25 -3.42
N VAL A 280 16.40 18.40 -3.82
CA VAL A 280 16.97 17.61 -4.92
C VAL A 280 18.29 16.96 -4.51
N GLN A 281 18.44 15.71 -4.92
CA GLN A 281 19.70 14.96 -4.78
C GLN A 281 20.14 14.37 -6.12
N ALA A 282 21.45 14.15 -6.28
CA ALA A 282 22.03 13.45 -7.39
C ALA A 282 22.51 12.06 -6.96
N ALA A 283 22.23 11.05 -7.77
CA ALA A 283 22.69 9.68 -7.57
C ALA A 283 23.23 9.10 -8.89
N GLY A 284 24.21 8.24 -8.82
CA GLY A 284 24.68 7.44 -9.94
C GLY A 284 24.36 5.97 -9.73
N ARG A 285 23.98 5.26 -10.78
CA ARG A 285 23.71 3.81 -10.78
C ARG A 285 24.66 3.05 -11.68
N GLY A 286 25.51 3.75 -12.46
CA GLY A 286 26.36 3.11 -13.45
C GLY A 286 25.56 2.23 -14.39
N GLU A 287 26.09 1.07 -14.72
CA GLU A 287 25.49 0.01 -15.55
C GLU A 287 24.64 -0.99 -14.74
N HIS A 288 24.52 -0.84 -13.41
CA HIS A 288 23.99 -1.88 -12.51
C HIS A 288 22.46 -1.89 -12.37
N HIS A 289 21.75 -0.95 -13.02
CA HIS A 289 20.29 -0.92 -13.06
C HIS A 289 19.76 -0.82 -14.49
N PRO A 290 20.04 -1.83 -15.34
CA PRO A 290 19.57 -1.85 -16.72
C PRO A 290 18.05 -2.08 -16.77
N ILE A 291 17.37 -1.42 -17.71
CA ILE A 291 15.96 -1.65 -18.02
C ILE A 291 15.77 -2.55 -19.25
N ALA A 292 16.85 -2.82 -19.98
CA ALA A 292 16.91 -3.75 -21.10
C ALA A 292 18.24 -4.50 -21.06
N ALA A 293 18.31 -5.66 -21.71
CA ALA A 293 19.57 -6.39 -21.84
C ALA A 293 20.61 -5.54 -22.58
N ASN A 294 21.90 -5.64 -22.21
CA ASN A 294 22.98 -4.90 -22.88
C ASN A 294 23.50 -5.62 -24.14
N ASP A 295 22.61 -6.23 -24.93
CA ASP A 295 22.90 -7.13 -26.04
C ASP A 295 22.81 -6.46 -27.43
N SER A 296 22.15 -5.33 -27.52
CA SER A 296 21.97 -4.58 -28.77
C SER A 296 22.18 -3.08 -28.58
N ALA A 297 22.50 -2.39 -29.65
CA ALA A 297 22.67 -0.93 -29.63
C ALA A 297 21.38 -0.20 -29.19
N GLU A 298 20.22 -0.75 -29.55
CA GLU A 298 18.92 -0.22 -29.16
C GLU A 298 18.67 -0.39 -27.65
N ASN A 299 18.93 -1.57 -27.12
CA ASN A 299 18.75 -1.85 -25.69
C ASN A 299 19.75 -1.07 -24.83
N LYS A 300 21.02 -0.99 -25.25
CA LYS A 300 22.01 -0.11 -24.62
C LYS A 300 21.57 1.35 -24.62
N ALA A 301 20.95 1.83 -25.70
CA ALA A 301 20.40 3.18 -25.75
C ALA A 301 19.31 3.42 -24.70
N LYS A 302 18.44 2.43 -24.44
CA LYS A 302 17.44 2.49 -23.36
C LYS A 302 18.08 2.57 -21.97
N ASN A 303 19.19 1.83 -21.77
CA ASN A 303 19.91 1.84 -20.51
C ASN A 303 20.63 3.17 -20.25
N ARG A 304 21.14 3.84 -21.31
CA ARG A 304 21.73 5.18 -21.21
C ARG A 304 20.67 6.24 -21.01
N ARG A 305 20.24 6.44 -19.77
CA ARG A 305 19.18 7.37 -19.41
C ARG A 305 19.51 8.13 -18.12
N THR A 306 18.76 9.17 -17.90
CA THR A 306 18.72 9.87 -16.63
C THR A 306 17.27 9.87 -16.16
N ASP A 307 17.02 9.28 -15.00
CA ASP A 307 15.71 9.21 -14.38
C ASP A 307 15.60 10.32 -13.33
N ILE A 308 14.58 11.17 -13.45
CA ILE A 308 14.23 12.17 -12.45
C ILE A 308 13.00 11.65 -11.73
N ILE A 309 13.19 11.23 -10.49
CA ILE A 309 12.18 10.59 -9.65
C ILE A 309 11.63 11.65 -8.71
N ILE A 310 10.35 11.95 -8.83
CA ILE A 310 9.66 12.99 -8.07
C ILE A 310 8.73 12.29 -7.09
N THR A 311 9.02 12.47 -5.81
CA THR A 311 8.27 11.89 -4.70
C THR A 311 7.63 13.02 -3.91
N PRO A 312 6.30 13.08 -3.78
CA PRO A 312 5.67 13.99 -2.84
C PRO A 312 6.18 13.76 -1.42
N ASN A 313 6.41 14.84 -0.66
CA ASN A 313 6.86 14.72 0.73
C ASN A 313 5.67 14.34 1.62
N TYR A 314 5.75 13.14 2.19
CA TYR A 314 4.72 12.59 3.07
C TYR A 314 5.13 12.73 4.54
N GLY A 315 5.68 13.87 4.96
CA GLY A 315 6.11 14.12 6.34
C GLY A 315 5.04 13.81 7.39
N GLU A 316 3.78 14.05 7.07
CA GLU A 316 2.63 13.67 7.90
C GLU A 316 2.48 12.14 8.04
N ILE A 317 2.83 11.37 7.00
CA ILE A 317 2.74 9.90 7.03
C ILE A 317 3.80 9.30 7.96
N ALA A 318 5.00 9.84 7.96
CA ALA A 318 6.07 9.39 8.86
C ALA A 318 5.71 9.64 10.33
N ALA A 319 5.00 10.74 10.62
CA ALA A 319 4.51 11.06 11.97
C ALA A 319 3.43 10.08 12.46
N ILE A 320 2.56 9.59 11.56
CA ILE A 320 1.50 8.62 11.89
C ILE A 320 2.06 7.19 12.04
N LEU A 321 3.08 6.84 11.25
CA LEU A 321 3.71 5.52 11.33
C LEU A 321 4.70 5.37 12.50
N GLY A 322 5.16 6.47 13.07
CA GLY A 322 6.10 6.52 14.20
C GLY A 322 5.45 6.55 15.58
N GLN A 323 4.13 6.55 15.68
CA GLN A 323 3.32 6.37 16.90
C GLN A 323 2.80 4.92 16.99
#